data_1509b9072e7ba00e96897fbf4113eedd
#
_entry.id   1509b9072e7ba00e96897fbf4113eedd
#
_cell.length_a   1.000
_cell.length_b   1.000
_cell.length_c   1.000
_cell.angle_alpha   90.00
_cell.angle_beta   90.00
_cell.angle_gamma   90.00
#
_symmetry.space_group_name_H-M   'P 1'
#
loop_
_entity.id
_entity.type
_entity.pdbx_description
1 polymer ?
#
loop_
_entity_poly.entity_id
_entity_poly.type
_entity_poly.pdbx_seq_one_letter_code
_entity_poly.pdbx_strand_id
1 'polypeptide(L)'
;MLNAAATRVKPLLLPTLIMAYCAVALPAATLERLSLDDLISKSTTIVRGKILNSYTATSGPIVYTHYRIQTSETLKGTAHGVVEFQVPGGIANNVRQTFAGVPQFKAGDEYVFFLWTGKSGSTQVMGLTQGLFAVAPGGAADPLTTRAASHEVILEHGTGKQVKNQTLSMRLSALRARIQGGQK
;
A
#
# COMPACT_ATOMS: atom_id res chain seq x y z
N MET A 1 78.38 32.33 -18.06
CA MET A 1 77.45 32.74 -16.99
C MET A 1 76.03 32.47 -17.48
N LEU A 2 75.52 31.31 -17.16
CA LEU A 2 74.11 30.93 -17.51
C LEU A 2 73.25 31.09 -16.27
N ASN A 3 72.24 31.96 -16.32
CA ASN A 3 71.24 32.14 -15.30
C ASN A 3 70.07 31.14 -15.57
N ALA A 4 69.97 30.18 -14.74
CA ALA A 4 68.84 29.23 -14.76
C ALA A 4 67.63 29.85 -14.00
N ALA A 5 66.62 30.26 -14.72
CA ALA A 5 65.38 30.74 -14.16
C ALA A 5 64.54 29.48 -13.70
N ALA A 6 64.43 29.34 -12.42
CA ALA A 6 63.54 28.28 -11.83
C ALA A 6 62.07 28.70 -11.92
N THR A 7 61.35 28.10 -12.82
CA THR A 7 59.90 28.29 -12.93
C THR A 7 59.19 27.51 -11.77
N ARG A 8 58.69 28.26 -10.78
CA ARG A 8 57.86 27.70 -9.72
C ARG A 8 56.47 27.38 -10.27
N VAL A 9 56.20 26.12 -10.48
CA VAL A 9 54.86 25.63 -10.75
C VAL A 9 54.06 25.67 -9.43
N LYS A 10 53.09 26.56 -9.36
CA LYS A 10 52.12 26.58 -8.25
C LYS A 10 51.20 25.34 -8.37
N PRO A 11 51.07 24.53 -7.33
CA PRO A 11 50.05 23.45 -7.34
C PRO A 11 48.66 24.11 -7.37
N LEU A 12 47.97 23.92 -8.47
CA LEU A 12 46.55 24.25 -8.59
C LEU A 12 45.78 23.30 -7.67
N LEU A 13 45.46 23.78 -6.49
CA LEU A 13 44.53 23.07 -5.58
C LEU A 13 43.17 23.01 -6.28
N LEU A 14 42.91 21.88 -6.90
CA LEU A 14 41.62 21.53 -7.43
C LEU A 14 40.68 21.36 -6.22
N PRO A 15 39.66 22.22 -6.02
CA PRO A 15 38.69 21.94 -4.98
C PRO A 15 37.90 20.70 -5.42
N THR A 16 38.21 19.60 -4.79
CA THR A 16 37.38 18.40 -4.90
C THR A 16 36.03 18.76 -4.33
N LEU A 17 35.09 19.13 -5.20
CA LEU A 17 33.69 19.33 -4.88
C LEU A 17 33.14 17.97 -4.48
N ILE A 18 33.21 17.66 -3.20
CA ILE A 18 32.51 16.56 -2.59
C ILE A 18 31.04 16.96 -2.70
N MET A 19 30.40 16.49 -3.78
CA MET A 19 28.98 16.55 -3.97
C MET A 19 28.41 15.61 -2.92
N ALA A 20 28.12 16.15 -1.73
CA ALA A 20 27.37 15.45 -0.70
C ALA A 20 26.01 15.13 -1.32
N TYR A 21 25.88 13.90 -1.80
CA TYR A 21 24.62 13.35 -2.27
C TYR A 21 23.72 13.26 -1.03
N CYS A 22 23.00 14.33 -0.74
CA CYS A 22 21.93 14.31 0.23
C CYS A 22 20.88 13.33 -0.32
N ALA A 23 20.97 12.07 0.09
CA ALA A 23 19.89 11.11 -0.09
C ALA A 23 18.69 11.66 0.70
N VAL A 24 17.85 12.43 0.02
CA VAL A 24 16.57 12.83 0.55
C VAL A 24 15.80 11.54 0.70
N ALA A 25 15.77 11.01 1.92
CA ALA A 25 14.87 9.92 2.26
C ALA A 25 13.45 10.47 2.06
N LEU A 26 12.83 10.13 0.93
CA LEU A 26 11.42 10.42 0.70
C LEU A 26 10.67 9.77 1.87
N PRO A 27 9.90 10.54 2.65
CA PRO A 27 9.15 9.96 3.74
C PRO A 27 8.21 8.90 3.16
N ALA A 28 8.43 7.64 3.52
CA ALA A 28 7.45 6.59 3.31
C ALA A 28 6.18 7.00 4.06
N ALA A 29 5.01 6.64 3.53
CA ALA A 29 3.77 6.90 4.24
C ALA A 29 3.89 6.32 5.67
N THR A 30 3.53 7.14 6.65
CA THR A 30 3.48 6.71 8.05
C THR A 30 2.06 6.26 8.36
N LEU A 31 1.92 5.03 8.79
CA LEU A 31 0.63 4.40 9.08
C LEU A 31 0.59 3.94 10.53
N GLU A 32 -0.58 4.02 11.12
CA GLU A 32 -0.86 3.35 12.38
C GLU A 32 -1.00 1.85 12.15
N ARG A 33 -0.44 1.05 13.07
CA ARG A 33 -0.59 -0.41 13.05
C ARG A 33 -2.03 -0.80 13.30
N LEU A 34 -2.59 -1.55 12.36
CA LEU A 34 -3.89 -2.19 12.53
C LEU A 34 -3.71 -3.68 12.79
N SER A 35 -4.22 -4.14 13.93
CA SER A 35 -4.36 -5.57 14.22
C SER A 35 -5.41 -6.18 13.29
N LEU A 36 -5.47 -7.51 13.22
CA LEU A 36 -6.51 -8.18 12.46
C LEU A 36 -7.90 -7.85 13.05
N ASP A 37 -7.99 -7.73 14.36
CA ASP A 37 -9.25 -7.41 15.04
C ASP A 37 -9.68 -5.95 14.79
N ASP A 38 -8.73 -5.02 14.68
CA ASP A 38 -8.99 -3.64 14.22
C ASP A 38 -9.51 -3.63 12.79
N LEU A 39 -8.88 -4.39 11.90
CA LEU A 39 -9.33 -4.50 10.51
C LEU A 39 -10.74 -5.05 10.43
N ILE A 40 -11.05 -6.11 11.20
CA ILE A 40 -12.37 -6.72 11.23
C ILE A 40 -13.41 -5.73 11.77
N SER A 41 -13.14 -5.09 12.89
CA SER A 41 -14.10 -4.19 13.55
C SER A 41 -14.36 -2.93 12.73
N LYS A 42 -13.31 -2.28 12.22
CA LYS A 42 -13.37 -0.98 11.53
C LYS A 42 -13.82 -1.07 10.06
N SER A 43 -13.68 -2.24 9.41
CA SER A 43 -14.17 -2.41 8.04
C SER A 43 -15.68 -2.40 7.97
N THR A 44 -16.25 -1.70 7.01
CA THR A 44 -17.69 -1.73 6.68
C THR A 44 -18.03 -2.97 5.86
N THR A 45 -17.08 -3.44 5.07
CA THR A 45 -17.24 -4.56 4.14
C THR A 45 -15.95 -5.37 4.08
N ILE A 46 -16.06 -6.70 4.13
CA ILE A 46 -14.94 -7.62 3.90
C ILE A 46 -15.39 -8.61 2.83
N VAL A 47 -14.67 -8.62 1.71
CA VAL A 47 -14.98 -9.50 0.57
C VAL A 47 -13.73 -10.24 0.11
N ARG A 48 -13.93 -11.48 -0.34
CA ARG A 48 -12.98 -12.18 -1.19
C ARG A 48 -13.38 -11.97 -2.64
N GLY A 49 -12.43 -11.68 -3.52
CA GLY A 49 -12.73 -11.51 -4.93
C GLY A 49 -11.50 -11.23 -5.77
N LYS A 50 -11.74 -11.17 -7.08
CA LYS A 50 -10.72 -10.91 -8.10
C LYS A 50 -10.88 -9.52 -8.69
N ILE A 51 -9.77 -8.86 -8.92
CA ILE A 51 -9.76 -7.60 -9.67
C ILE A 51 -10.21 -7.88 -11.11
N LEU A 52 -11.25 -7.17 -11.54
CA LEU A 52 -11.74 -7.22 -12.92
C LEU A 52 -10.97 -6.25 -13.82
N ASN A 53 -11.00 -4.98 -13.43
CA ASN A 53 -10.40 -3.88 -14.18
C ASN A 53 -10.18 -2.67 -13.25
N SER A 54 -9.57 -1.64 -13.82
CA SER A 54 -9.42 -0.35 -13.16
C SER A 54 -9.58 0.78 -14.17
N TYR A 55 -9.93 1.96 -13.66
CA TYR A 55 -9.93 3.22 -14.39
C TYR A 55 -9.47 4.34 -13.46
N THR A 56 -9.12 5.49 -14.02
CA THR A 56 -8.69 6.65 -13.25
C THR A 56 -9.69 7.78 -13.39
N ALA A 57 -9.91 8.50 -12.31
CA ALA A 57 -10.75 9.70 -12.28
C ALA A 57 -10.17 10.74 -11.32
N THR A 58 -10.49 12.00 -11.54
CA THR A 58 -10.11 13.09 -10.63
C THR A 58 -11.24 13.37 -9.64
N SER A 59 -10.88 13.61 -8.38
CA SER A 59 -11.79 14.15 -7.36
C SER A 59 -11.10 15.35 -6.71
N GLY A 60 -11.55 16.55 -7.02
CA GLY A 60 -10.84 17.78 -6.70
C GLY A 60 -9.42 17.76 -7.30
N PRO A 61 -8.36 18.06 -6.51
CA PRO A 61 -6.99 18.10 -7.00
C PRO A 61 -6.32 16.71 -7.07
N ILE A 62 -7.02 15.64 -6.66
CA ILE A 62 -6.41 14.31 -6.52
C ILE A 62 -6.92 13.39 -7.63
N VAL A 63 -5.98 12.68 -8.25
CA VAL A 63 -6.28 11.56 -9.15
C VAL A 63 -6.47 10.31 -8.28
N TYR A 64 -7.53 9.56 -8.56
CA TYR A 64 -7.79 8.25 -7.95
C TYR A 64 -7.80 7.16 -9.01
N THR A 65 -7.27 6.00 -8.65
CA THR A 65 -7.47 4.77 -9.41
C THR A 65 -8.59 3.98 -8.75
N HIS A 66 -9.65 3.75 -9.51
CA HIS A 66 -10.79 2.94 -9.13
C HIS A 66 -10.57 1.50 -9.58
N TYR A 67 -10.75 0.56 -8.68
CA TYR A 67 -10.66 -0.87 -8.95
C TYR A 67 -12.02 -1.54 -8.75
N ARG A 68 -12.38 -2.41 -9.66
CA ARG A 68 -13.62 -3.20 -9.59
C ARG A 68 -13.26 -4.65 -9.25
N ILE A 69 -13.92 -5.18 -8.23
CA ILE A 69 -13.73 -6.54 -7.72
C ILE A 69 -14.93 -7.37 -8.12
N GLN A 70 -14.70 -8.51 -8.80
CA GLN A 70 -15.72 -9.57 -8.86
C GLN A 70 -15.69 -10.32 -7.53
N THR A 71 -16.70 -10.11 -6.72
CA THR A 71 -16.84 -10.76 -5.41
C THR A 71 -17.16 -12.24 -5.61
N SER A 72 -16.35 -13.11 -5.01
CA SER A 72 -16.60 -14.56 -4.92
C SER A 72 -17.20 -14.94 -3.58
N GLU A 73 -16.95 -14.16 -2.51
CA GLU A 73 -17.47 -14.41 -1.17
C GLU A 73 -17.56 -13.09 -0.38
N THR A 74 -18.66 -12.88 0.33
CA THR A 74 -18.83 -11.77 1.28
C THR A 74 -18.68 -12.30 2.71
N LEU A 75 -17.65 -11.77 3.40
CA LEU A 75 -17.30 -12.19 4.76
C LEU A 75 -17.86 -11.25 5.83
N LYS A 76 -18.10 -9.97 5.47
CA LYS A 76 -18.75 -8.96 6.30
C LYS A 76 -19.49 -7.96 5.43
N GLY A 77 -20.64 -7.45 5.88
CA GLY A 77 -21.47 -6.51 5.14
C GLY A 77 -22.41 -7.18 4.15
N THR A 78 -22.97 -6.39 3.22
CA THR A 78 -24.03 -6.85 2.28
C THR A 78 -23.61 -6.75 0.82
N ALA A 79 -22.30 -6.64 0.54
CA ALA A 79 -21.80 -6.48 -0.81
C ALA A 79 -21.96 -7.76 -1.64
N HIS A 80 -22.50 -7.62 -2.84
CA HIS A 80 -22.69 -8.73 -3.79
C HIS A 80 -22.28 -8.29 -5.21
N GLY A 81 -21.91 -9.25 -6.05
CA GLY A 81 -21.57 -9.02 -7.44
C GLY A 81 -20.26 -8.24 -7.59
N VAL A 82 -20.33 -7.04 -8.14
CA VAL A 82 -19.16 -6.18 -8.34
C VAL A 82 -19.10 -5.12 -7.25
N VAL A 83 -17.97 -5.06 -6.56
CA VAL A 83 -17.63 -4.02 -5.58
C VAL A 83 -16.57 -3.11 -6.17
N GLU A 84 -16.70 -1.81 -5.95
CA GLU A 84 -15.71 -0.83 -6.36
C GLU A 84 -15.06 -0.17 -5.15
N PHE A 85 -13.74 0.02 -5.24
CA PHE A 85 -12.97 0.82 -4.27
C PHE A 85 -11.95 1.69 -5.01
N GLN A 86 -11.47 2.73 -4.33
CA GLN A 86 -10.49 3.63 -4.91
C GLN A 86 -9.23 3.73 -4.06
N VAL A 87 -8.12 4.01 -4.71
CA VAL A 87 -6.84 4.38 -4.07
C VAL A 87 -6.33 5.69 -4.67
N PRO A 88 -5.62 6.54 -3.90
CA PRO A 88 -5.07 7.77 -4.44
C PRO A 88 -3.92 7.46 -5.41
N GLY A 89 -3.81 8.28 -6.45
CA GLY A 89 -2.81 8.17 -7.50
C GLY A 89 -3.35 7.58 -8.79
N GLY A 90 -2.54 7.70 -9.85
CA GLY A 90 -2.87 7.28 -11.20
C GLY A 90 -2.50 8.31 -12.24
N ILE A 91 -3.06 8.16 -13.44
CA ILE A 91 -2.86 9.08 -14.56
C ILE A 91 -4.24 9.52 -15.07
N ALA A 92 -4.54 10.79 -14.98
CA ALA A 92 -5.74 11.37 -15.56
C ALA A 92 -5.42 12.76 -16.11
N ASN A 93 -6.04 13.17 -17.23
CA ASN A 93 -5.86 14.49 -17.84
C ASN A 93 -4.37 14.87 -18.04
N ASN A 94 -3.53 13.93 -18.47
CA ASN A 94 -2.07 14.07 -18.63
C ASN A 94 -1.29 14.38 -17.33
N VAL A 95 -1.94 14.28 -16.17
CA VAL A 95 -1.30 14.43 -14.86
C VAL A 95 -1.09 13.06 -14.25
N ARG A 96 0.16 12.77 -13.85
CA ARG A 96 0.52 11.58 -13.07
C ARG A 96 0.67 11.99 -11.61
N GLN A 97 -0.06 11.31 -10.73
CA GLN A 97 0.12 11.43 -9.28
C GLN A 97 0.51 10.08 -8.70
N THR A 98 1.47 10.10 -7.78
CA THR A 98 1.96 8.90 -7.09
C THR A 98 2.03 9.19 -5.59
N PHE A 99 1.53 8.25 -4.81
CA PHE A 99 1.58 8.32 -3.36
C PHE A 99 2.31 7.08 -2.83
N ALA A 100 3.21 7.29 -1.87
CA ALA A 100 3.97 6.19 -1.29
C ALA A 100 3.03 5.22 -0.55
N GLY A 101 3.31 3.92 -0.64
CA GLY A 101 2.56 2.88 0.06
C GLY A 101 1.21 2.51 -0.54
N VAL A 102 0.79 3.17 -1.61
CA VAL A 102 -0.47 2.84 -2.28
C VAL A 102 -0.34 1.53 -3.05
N PRO A 103 -1.20 0.53 -2.78
CA PRO A 103 -1.18 -0.74 -3.48
C PRO A 103 -1.59 -0.58 -4.95
N GLN A 104 -0.99 -1.40 -5.80
CA GLN A 104 -1.38 -1.54 -7.21
C GLN A 104 -1.81 -2.98 -7.46
N PHE A 105 -2.84 -3.15 -8.28
CA PHE A 105 -3.42 -4.45 -8.58
C PHE A 105 -3.46 -4.68 -10.09
N LYS A 106 -3.40 -5.95 -10.47
CA LYS A 106 -3.57 -6.41 -11.85
C LYS A 106 -4.90 -7.15 -11.97
N ALA A 107 -5.50 -7.11 -13.15
CA ALA A 107 -6.66 -7.93 -13.44
C ALA A 107 -6.34 -9.42 -13.19
N GLY A 108 -7.24 -10.11 -12.52
CA GLY A 108 -7.08 -11.50 -12.10
C GLY A 108 -6.45 -11.70 -10.72
N ASP A 109 -5.80 -10.69 -10.13
CA ASP A 109 -5.30 -10.78 -8.76
C ASP A 109 -6.47 -11.04 -7.79
N GLU A 110 -6.28 -11.98 -6.88
CA GLU A 110 -7.30 -12.38 -5.89
C GLU A 110 -6.86 -12.05 -4.47
N TYR A 111 -7.74 -11.39 -3.74
CA TYR A 111 -7.49 -10.98 -2.34
C TYR A 111 -8.73 -11.17 -1.48
N VAL A 112 -8.52 -11.22 -0.17
CA VAL A 112 -9.51 -10.80 0.81
C VAL A 112 -9.26 -9.32 1.10
N PHE A 113 -10.24 -8.49 0.77
CA PHE A 113 -10.21 -7.03 0.92
C PHE A 113 -10.96 -6.61 2.18
N PHE A 114 -10.30 -5.86 3.03
CA PHE A 114 -10.90 -5.16 4.16
C PHE A 114 -11.20 -3.73 3.73
N LEU A 115 -12.45 -3.42 3.48
CA LEU A 115 -12.90 -2.17 2.90
C LEU A 115 -13.63 -1.32 3.93
N TRP A 116 -13.45 -0.01 3.80
CA TRP A 116 -14.17 0.99 4.57
C TRP A 116 -14.82 1.99 3.62
N THR A 117 -16.11 2.23 3.83
CA THR A 117 -16.88 3.22 3.06
C THR A 117 -17.15 4.42 3.96
N GLY A 118 -16.63 5.57 3.56
CA GLY A 118 -16.82 6.83 4.27
C GLY A 118 -18.21 7.41 4.07
N LYS A 119 -18.53 8.47 4.81
CA LYS A 119 -19.82 9.19 4.71
C LYS A 119 -20.08 9.77 3.32
N SER A 120 -19.04 10.05 2.55
CA SER A 120 -19.12 10.51 1.14
C SER A 120 -19.49 9.40 0.15
N GLY A 121 -19.61 8.15 0.59
CA GLY A 121 -19.82 6.98 -0.27
C GLY A 121 -18.54 6.43 -0.88
N SER A 122 -17.38 7.07 -0.68
CA SER A 122 -16.11 6.57 -1.17
C SER A 122 -15.67 5.34 -0.39
N THR A 123 -15.37 4.25 -1.10
CA THR A 123 -14.86 3.01 -0.53
C THR A 123 -13.36 2.92 -0.75
N GLN A 124 -12.61 2.57 0.27
CA GLN A 124 -11.16 2.46 0.26
C GLN A 124 -10.70 1.20 0.99
N VAL A 125 -9.48 0.73 0.70
CA VAL A 125 -8.84 -0.34 1.47
C VAL A 125 -8.44 0.20 2.83
N MET A 126 -8.78 -0.51 3.90
CA MET A 126 -8.43 -0.15 5.26
C MET A 126 -6.91 -0.22 5.48
N GLY A 127 -6.31 0.90 5.91
CA GLY A 127 -4.89 0.95 6.23
C GLY A 127 -3.96 0.64 5.03
N LEU A 128 -4.35 1.03 3.80
CA LEU A 128 -3.63 0.76 2.55
C LEU A 128 -3.35 -0.75 2.39
N THR A 129 -2.07 -1.16 2.48
CA THR A 129 -1.67 -2.56 2.31
C THR A 129 -2.05 -3.46 3.49
N GLN A 130 -2.32 -2.89 4.67
CA GLN A 130 -2.67 -3.67 5.86
C GLN A 130 -4.00 -4.42 5.73
N GLY A 131 -4.95 -3.86 4.97
CA GLY A 131 -6.27 -4.45 4.71
C GLY A 131 -6.32 -5.40 3.52
N LEU A 132 -5.17 -5.91 3.06
CA LEU A 132 -5.05 -6.78 1.88
C LEU A 132 -4.44 -8.12 2.25
N PHE A 133 -5.20 -9.20 2.04
CA PHE A 133 -4.68 -10.56 2.16
C PHE A 133 -4.71 -11.22 0.78
N ALA A 134 -3.55 -11.36 0.15
CA ALA A 134 -3.40 -12.05 -1.13
C ALA A 134 -3.80 -13.53 -0.97
N VAL A 135 -4.61 -14.04 -1.88
CA VAL A 135 -5.01 -15.45 -1.91
C VAL A 135 -4.02 -16.21 -2.79
N ALA A 136 -3.44 -17.29 -2.25
CA ALA A 136 -2.51 -18.11 -3.01
C ALA A 136 -3.18 -18.68 -4.26
N PRO A 137 -2.53 -18.57 -5.44
CA PRO A 137 -3.07 -19.12 -6.67
C PRO A 137 -3.10 -20.67 -6.64
N GLY A 138 -3.85 -21.27 -7.57
CA GLY A 138 -3.87 -22.73 -7.73
C GLY A 138 -5.19 -23.41 -7.37
N GLY A 139 -6.21 -22.65 -6.94
CA GLY A 139 -7.59 -23.17 -6.75
C GLY A 139 -7.73 -24.18 -5.62
N ALA A 140 -6.83 -24.22 -4.65
CA ALA A 140 -6.97 -25.06 -3.47
C ALA A 140 -8.30 -24.78 -2.75
N ALA A 141 -8.93 -25.80 -2.20
CA ALA A 141 -10.21 -25.67 -1.46
C ALA A 141 -10.07 -24.72 -0.24
N ASP A 142 -8.90 -24.74 0.41
CA ASP A 142 -8.56 -23.84 1.51
C ASP A 142 -7.20 -23.20 1.26
N PRO A 143 -7.14 -22.14 0.42
CA PRO A 143 -5.88 -21.51 0.04
C PRO A 143 -5.24 -20.76 1.21
N LEU A 144 -3.91 -20.60 1.14
CA LEU A 144 -3.20 -19.71 2.04
C LEU A 144 -3.55 -18.26 1.68
N THR A 145 -3.80 -17.45 2.71
CA THR A 145 -3.96 -16.00 2.58
C THR A 145 -2.78 -15.31 3.26
N THR A 146 -2.22 -14.29 2.62
CA THR A 146 -1.01 -13.63 3.12
C THR A 146 -1.16 -12.12 3.03
N ARG A 147 -1.03 -11.45 4.17
CA ARG A 147 -0.76 -10.02 4.26
C ARG A 147 0.75 -9.84 4.26
N ALA A 148 1.29 -9.31 3.19
CA ALA A 148 2.72 -9.02 3.10
C ALA A 148 3.12 -7.92 4.09
N ALA A 149 4.36 -7.98 4.57
CA ALA A 149 4.97 -6.84 5.24
C ALA A 149 5.08 -5.69 4.23
N SER A 150 4.64 -4.51 4.60
CA SER A 150 4.75 -3.31 3.78
C SER A 150 6.04 -2.56 4.08
N HIS A 151 6.41 -1.65 3.17
CA HIS A 151 7.59 -0.81 3.31
C HIS A 151 7.30 0.50 4.05
N GLU A 152 6.05 0.74 4.43
CA GLU A 152 5.66 1.93 5.16
C GLU A 152 6.19 1.91 6.59
N VAL A 153 6.39 3.09 7.15
CA VAL A 153 6.67 3.26 8.58
C VAL A 153 5.39 2.97 9.34
N ILE A 154 5.39 1.92 10.14
CA ILE A 154 4.24 1.55 10.97
C ILE A 154 4.49 2.02 12.40
N LEU A 155 3.57 2.78 12.94
CA LEU A 155 3.58 3.24 14.32
C LEU A 155 2.59 2.45 15.17
N GLU A 156 3.00 2.13 16.38
CA GLU A 156 2.13 1.51 17.36
C GLU A 156 1.10 2.52 17.87
N HIS A 157 -0.15 2.09 17.94
CA HIS A 157 -1.25 2.91 18.47
C HIS A 157 -0.95 3.40 19.90
N GLY A 158 -1.16 4.68 20.15
CA GLY A 158 -1.03 5.31 21.45
C GLY A 158 0.40 5.61 21.91
N THR A 159 1.42 4.85 21.48
CA THR A 159 2.83 5.09 21.86
C THR A 159 3.60 5.87 20.80
N GLY A 160 3.15 5.82 19.54
CA GLY A 160 3.85 6.39 18.39
C GLY A 160 5.21 5.74 18.10
N LYS A 161 5.56 4.62 18.74
CA LYS A 161 6.80 3.91 18.49
C LYS A 161 6.74 3.20 17.15
N GLN A 162 7.82 3.29 16.39
CA GLN A 162 7.95 2.52 15.16
C GLN A 162 8.04 1.03 15.46
N VAL A 163 7.19 0.24 14.81
CA VAL A 163 7.18 -1.22 14.92
C VAL A 163 7.46 -1.84 13.56
N LYS A 164 8.11 -3.00 13.58
CA LYS A 164 8.34 -3.76 12.34
C LYS A 164 7.00 -4.27 11.81
N ASN A 165 6.75 -4.01 10.54
CA ASN A 165 5.66 -4.64 9.84
C ASN A 165 6.05 -6.10 9.55
N GLN A 166 5.15 -7.02 9.89
CA GLN A 166 5.38 -8.46 9.74
C GLN A 166 4.38 -9.05 8.76
N THR A 167 4.87 -10.00 7.96
CA THR A 167 4.00 -10.83 7.15
C THR A 167 3.09 -11.66 8.05
N LEU A 168 1.81 -11.66 7.76
CA LEU A 168 0.83 -12.50 8.43
C LEU A 168 0.22 -13.45 7.40
N SER A 169 0.38 -14.76 7.64
CA SER A 169 -0.16 -15.79 6.75
C SER A 169 -1.04 -16.75 7.53
N MET A 170 -2.18 -17.11 6.96
CA MET A 170 -3.07 -18.10 7.52
C MET A 170 -3.96 -18.73 6.43
N ARG A 171 -4.55 -19.89 6.69
CA ARG A 171 -5.54 -20.49 5.80
C ARG A 171 -6.78 -19.62 5.70
N LEU A 172 -7.43 -19.62 4.55
CA LEU A 172 -8.65 -18.85 4.32
C LEU A 172 -9.74 -19.22 5.31
N SER A 173 -9.86 -20.51 5.65
CA SER A 173 -10.81 -21.00 6.67
C SER A 173 -10.55 -20.35 8.04
N ALA A 174 -9.28 -20.26 8.45
CA ALA A 174 -8.90 -19.62 9.71
C ALA A 174 -9.19 -18.12 9.70
N LEU A 175 -8.89 -17.41 8.58
CA LEU A 175 -9.22 -16.00 8.42
C LEU A 175 -10.73 -15.78 8.49
N ARG A 176 -11.51 -16.62 7.81
CA ARG A 176 -12.99 -16.60 7.86
C ARG A 176 -13.52 -16.76 9.28
N ALA A 177 -13.02 -17.76 10.01
CA ALA A 177 -13.42 -17.98 11.40
C ALA A 177 -13.13 -16.77 12.31
N ARG A 178 -11.98 -16.11 12.13
CA ARG A 178 -11.63 -14.87 12.86
C ARG A 178 -12.58 -13.73 12.52
N ILE A 179 -12.92 -13.54 11.23
CA ILE A 179 -13.85 -12.50 10.79
C ILE A 179 -15.24 -12.73 11.41
N GLN A 180 -15.75 -13.96 11.37
CA GLN A 180 -17.06 -14.32 11.94
C GLN A 180 -17.09 -14.16 13.46
N GLY A 181 -16.03 -14.56 14.15
CA GLY A 181 -15.90 -14.40 15.61
C GLY A 181 -15.81 -12.94 16.07
N GLY A 182 -15.20 -12.07 15.27
CA GLY A 182 -15.06 -10.64 15.59
C GLY A 182 -16.26 -9.76 15.23
N GLN A 183 -17.36 -10.33 14.72
CA GLN A 183 -18.61 -9.62 14.40
C GLN A 183 -19.68 -9.70 15.54
N LYS A 184 -19.34 -10.36 16.66
CA LYS A 184 -20.22 -10.52 17.82
C LYS A 184 -20.17 -9.34 18.76
#